data_f70086d36b4ceb7a5626eda10298e685
#
_entry.id   f70086d36b4ceb7a5626eda10298e685
#
_cell.length_a   1.000
_cell.length_b   1.000
_cell.length_c   1.000
_cell.angle_alpha   90.00
_cell.angle_beta   90.00
_cell.angle_gamma   90.00
#
_symmetry.space_group_name_H-M   'P 1'
#
loop_
_entity.id
_entity.type
_entity.pdbx_description
1 polymer ?
#
loop_
_entity_poly.entity_id
_entity_poly.type
_entity_poly.pdbx_seq_one_letter_code
_entity_poly.pdbx_strand_id
1 'polypeptide(L)'
;MNFFEGELHRMFGGNDIIHDPKIVGRTLLGKLDDDLRVKLQFVSTEVHKHYDAIQISILNRTDGVVDKETMLFGDIIGVKNTNISGRVNPYMWEEGVGKAYWYTPVTASDKALIADTVLDYVGMYQSEGMAMSL
;
A
#
# COMPACT_ATOMS: atom_id res chain seq x y z
N MET A 1 -8.96 -6.30 -14.70
CA MET A 1 -8.20 -5.74 -13.57
C MET A 1 -9.05 -4.66 -12.91
N ASN A 2 -9.24 -4.74 -11.61
CA ASN A 2 -10.02 -3.72 -10.92
C ASN A 2 -9.15 -2.50 -10.60
N PHE A 3 -9.77 -1.46 -10.05
CA PHE A 3 -9.11 -0.20 -9.74
C PHE A 3 -7.89 -0.40 -8.82
N PHE A 4 -8.06 -1.16 -7.76
CA PHE A 4 -6.98 -1.38 -6.78
C PHE A 4 -5.81 -2.14 -7.37
N GLU A 5 -6.10 -3.14 -8.16
CA GLU A 5 -5.05 -3.91 -8.85
C GLU A 5 -4.24 -3.00 -9.75
N GLY A 6 -4.90 -2.12 -10.49
CA GLY A 6 -4.23 -1.15 -11.34
C GLY A 6 -3.33 -0.20 -10.56
N GLU A 7 -3.83 0.31 -9.43
CA GLU A 7 -3.05 1.22 -8.59
C GLU A 7 -1.84 0.52 -7.95
N LEU A 8 -2.02 -0.72 -7.48
CA LEU A 8 -0.93 -1.49 -6.90
C LEU A 8 0.16 -1.79 -7.95
N HIS A 9 -0.24 -2.10 -9.17
CA HIS A 9 0.71 -2.30 -10.26
C HIS A 9 1.48 -1.02 -10.57
N ARG A 10 0.81 0.12 -10.62
CA ARG A 10 1.47 1.40 -10.91
C ARG A 10 2.45 1.79 -9.83
N MET A 11 2.07 1.60 -8.58
CA MET A 11 2.88 2.02 -7.45
C MET A 11 4.03 1.07 -7.15
N PHE A 12 3.79 -0.23 -7.24
CA PHE A 12 4.70 -1.24 -6.70
C PHE A 12 5.20 -2.26 -7.72
N GLY A 13 4.72 -2.20 -8.94
CA GLY A 13 5.25 -3.06 -10.00
C GLY A 13 6.59 -2.55 -10.49
N GLY A 14 7.56 -3.42 -10.71
CA GLY A 14 8.82 -3.04 -11.30
C GLY A 14 9.82 -2.35 -10.39
N ASN A 15 9.73 -2.57 -9.09
CA ASN A 15 10.74 -2.07 -8.14
C ASN A 15 11.73 -3.17 -7.78
N ASP A 16 12.84 -2.78 -7.14
CA ASP A 16 13.91 -3.71 -6.77
C ASP A 16 13.77 -4.29 -5.37
N ILE A 17 12.74 -3.92 -4.64
CA ILE A 17 12.56 -4.27 -3.23
C ILE A 17 11.60 -5.44 -3.08
N ILE A 18 10.43 -5.37 -3.74
CA ILE A 18 9.42 -6.41 -3.68
C ILE A 18 9.54 -7.29 -4.93
N HIS A 19 9.82 -8.57 -4.71
CA HIS A 19 10.02 -9.54 -5.79
C HIS A 19 8.78 -10.42 -5.97
N ASP A 20 8.54 -10.81 -7.22
CA ASP A 20 7.46 -11.73 -7.60
C ASP A 20 6.09 -11.31 -7.03
N PRO A 21 5.66 -10.06 -7.23
CA PRO A 21 4.40 -9.61 -6.65
C PRO A 21 3.21 -10.30 -7.30
N LYS A 22 2.26 -10.69 -6.45
CA LYS A 22 0.95 -11.18 -6.87
C LYS A 22 -0.09 -10.21 -6.38
N ILE A 23 -0.90 -9.71 -7.27
CA ILE A 23 -1.90 -8.69 -6.96
C ILE A 23 -3.28 -9.25 -7.23
N VAL A 24 -4.11 -9.29 -6.19
CA VAL A 24 -5.49 -9.75 -6.27
C VAL A 24 -6.37 -8.81 -5.45
N GLY A 25 -7.37 -8.22 -6.08
CA GLY A 25 -8.29 -7.31 -5.40
C GLY A 25 -7.59 -6.07 -4.87
N ARG A 26 -7.55 -5.90 -3.57
CA ARG A 26 -6.93 -4.77 -2.88
C ARG A 26 -5.59 -5.12 -2.27
N THR A 27 -5.04 -6.27 -2.61
CA THR A 27 -3.89 -6.85 -1.90
C THR A 27 -2.77 -7.17 -2.87
N LEU A 28 -1.56 -6.82 -2.49
CA LEU A 28 -0.33 -7.26 -3.13
C LEU A 28 0.44 -8.14 -2.14
N LEU A 29 0.90 -9.28 -2.61
CA LEU A 29 1.75 -10.18 -1.84
C LEU A 29 3.04 -10.39 -2.62
N GLY A 30 4.19 -10.18 -1.97
CA GLY A 30 5.48 -10.32 -2.63
C GLY A 30 6.55 -10.82 -1.68
N LYS A 31 7.74 -11.03 -2.22
CA LYS A 31 8.91 -11.50 -1.47
C LYS A 31 9.88 -10.37 -1.22
N LEU A 32 10.44 -10.31 -0.02
CA LEU A 32 11.53 -9.40 0.31
C LEU A 32 12.87 -10.11 0.21
N ASP A 33 12.94 -11.34 0.72
CA ASP A 33 14.08 -12.22 0.62
C ASP A 33 13.60 -13.66 0.84
N ASP A 34 14.52 -14.59 1.09
CA ASP A 34 14.16 -16.00 1.27
C ASP A 34 13.31 -16.25 2.52
N ASP A 35 13.41 -15.38 3.52
CA ASP A 35 12.76 -15.57 4.81
C ASP A 35 11.58 -14.65 5.05
N LEU A 36 11.50 -13.54 4.33
CA LEU A 36 10.47 -12.52 4.58
C LEU A 36 9.64 -12.25 3.35
N ARG A 37 8.35 -12.04 3.60
CA ARG A 37 7.40 -11.62 2.58
C ARG A 37 6.68 -10.37 3.04
N VAL A 38 6.09 -9.65 2.11
CA VAL A 38 5.34 -8.44 2.39
C VAL A 38 3.94 -8.57 1.83
N LYS A 39 2.99 -8.06 2.59
CA LYS A 39 1.60 -7.94 2.16
C LYS A 39 1.22 -6.46 2.23
N LEU A 40 0.78 -5.91 1.11
CA LEU A 40 0.28 -4.54 1.04
C LEU A 40 -1.21 -4.60 0.74
N GLN A 41 -2.00 -3.81 1.46
CA GLN A 41 -3.44 -3.83 1.30
C GLN A 41 -4.03 -2.44 1.50
N PHE A 42 -4.91 -2.03 0.59
CA PHE A 42 -5.71 -0.82 0.80
C PHE A 42 -6.76 -1.11 1.87
N VAL A 43 -6.84 -0.26 2.87
CA VAL A 43 -7.74 -0.45 4.01
C VAL A 43 -8.53 0.82 4.32
N SER A 44 -9.68 0.63 4.97
CA SER A 44 -10.51 1.72 5.48
C SER A 44 -10.26 1.83 6.98
N THR A 45 -9.85 3.01 7.45
CA THR A 45 -9.55 3.19 8.87
C THR A 45 -10.75 3.70 9.67
N GLU A 46 -11.72 4.34 9.03
CA GLU A 46 -12.89 4.90 9.71
C GLU A 46 -14.21 4.52 9.05
N VAL A 47 -14.35 4.83 7.76
CA VAL A 47 -15.62 4.66 7.05
C VAL A 47 -15.52 3.47 6.09
N HIS A 48 -16.43 2.52 6.22
CA HIS A 48 -16.47 1.34 5.37
C HIS A 48 -16.49 1.72 3.88
N LYS A 49 -15.65 1.06 3.11
CA LYS A 49 -15.48 1.30 1.66
C LYS A 49 -14.87 2.66 1.28
N HIS A 50 -14.39 3.42 2.26
CA HIS A 50 -13.63 4.64 2.03
C HIS A 50 -12.17 4.35 2.38
N TYR A 51 -11.44 3.85 1.40
CA TYR A 51 -10.07 3.36 1.60
C TYR A 51 -9.10 4.54 1.66
N ASP A 52 -8.60 4.83 2.84
CA ASP A 52 -7.80 6.00 3.14
C ASP A 52 -6.37 5.67 3.57
N ALA A 53 -6.00 4.40 3.56
CA ALA A 53 -4.71 3.98 4.06
C ALA A 53 -4.20 2.73 3.35
N ILE A 54 -2.90 2.52 3.45
CA ILE A 54 -2.28 1.27 3.05
C ILE A 54 -1.74 0.57 4.29
N GLN A 55 -2.06 -0.70 4.44
CA GLN A 55 -1.56 -1.53 5.51
C GLN A 55 -0.43 -2.40 5.00
N ILE A 56 0.68 -2.38 5.73
CA ILE A 56 1.89 -3.12 5.41
C ILE A 56 2.06 -4.21 6.46
N SER A 57 2.16 -5.45 6.02
CA SER A 57 2.45 -6.58 6.92
C SER A 57 3.73 -7.25 6.44
N ILE A 58 4.67 -7.44 7.37
CA ILE A 58 5.89 -8.19 7.10
C ILE A 58 5.67 -9.58 7.68
N LEU A 59 5.85 -10.59 6.84
CA LEU A 59 5.52 -11.97 7.18
C LEU A 59 6.79 -12.83 7.14
N ASN A 60 6.88 -13.79 8.07
CA ASN A 60 7.95 -14.79 8.04
C ASN A 60 7.57 -15.96 7.13
N ARG A 61 8.41 -16.99 7.07
CA ARG A 61 8.23 -18.15 6.19
C ARG A 61 6.95 -18.95 6.47
N THR A 62 6.44 -18.87 7.69
CA THR A 62 5.24 -19.59 8.10
C THR A 62 4.00 -18.68 8.10
N ASP A 63 4.09 -17.54 7.42
CA ASP A 63 3.03 -16.53 7.35
C ASP A 63 2.68 -15.86 8.69
N GLY A 64 3.57 -15.97 9.66
CA GLY A 64 3.45 -15.23 10.90
C GLY A 64 3.81 -13.76 10.70
N VAL A 65 3.03 -12.85 11.29
CA VAL A 65 3.26 -11.42 11.19
C VAL A 65 4.44 -11.02 12.07
N VAL A 66 5.49 -10.53 11.45
CA VAL A 66 6.69 -10.03 12.15
C VAL A 66 6.48 -8.56 12.53
N ASP A 67 5.88 -7.80 11.63
CA ASP A 67 5.60 -6.38 11.86
C ASP A 67 4.41 -5.95 11.01
N LYS A 68 3.74 -4.89 11.44
CA LYS A 68 2.55 -4.38 10.78
C LYS A 68 2.44 -2.88 10.98
N GLU A 69 2.21 -2.16 9.90
CA GLU A 69 2.08 -0.71 9.92
C GLU A 69 0.92 -0.29 9.04
N THR A 70 0.18 0.73 9.46
CA THR A 70 -0.88 1.33 8.64
C THR A 70 -0.52 2.79 8.40
N MET A 71 -0.41 3.15 7.13
CA MET A 71 -0.04 4.51 6.71
C MET A 71 -1.22 5.18 6.03
N LEU A 72 -1.64 6.32 6.58
CA LEU A 72 -2.70 7.13 5.97
C LEU A 72 -2.13 7.88 4.75
N PHE A 73 -2.87 7.86 3.65
CA PHE A 73 -2.44 8.56 2.44
C PHE A 73 -2.28 10.06 2.68
N GLY A 74 -3.21 10.66 3.44
CA GLY A 74 -3.12 12.08 3.76
C GLY A 74 -1.84 12.44 4.53
N ASP A 75 -1.40 11.58 5.42
CA ASP A 75 -0.17 11.80 6.18
C ASP A 75 1.06 11.72 5.27
N ILE A 76 1.06 10.79 4.33
CA ILE A 76 2.18 10.61 3.41
C ILE A 76 2.34 11.83 2.50
N ILE A 77 1.25 12.26 1.87
CA ILE A 77 1.31 13.35 0.91
C ILE A 77 1.18 14.73 1.53
N GLY A 78 0.95 14.79 2.85
CA GLY A 78 0.87 16.06 3.56
C GLY A 78 -0.37 16.89 3.25
N VAL A 79 -1.40 16.28 2.67
CA VAL A 79 -2.64 16.95 2.30
C VAL A 79 -3.78 16.38 3.12
N LYS A 80 -4.55 17.28 3.72
CA LYS A 80 -5.78 16.87 4.40
C LYS A 80 -6.95 17.12 3.48
N ASN A 81 -7.68 16.07 3.18
CA ASN A 81 -8.90 16.18 2.44
C ASN A 81 -10.00 16.77 3.32
N THR A 82 -10.80 17.65 2.75
CA THR A 82 -11.93 18.25 3.45
C THR A 82 -13.20 17.40 3.36
N ASN A 83 -13.17 16.33 2.60
CA ASN A 83 -14.31 15.43 2.50
C ASN A 83 -14.36 14.54 3.74
N ILE A 84 -14.71 13.36 3.68
CA ILE A 84 -14.95 12.45 4.80
C ILE A 84 -13.78 12.44 5.79
N SER A 85 -14.05 12.88 7.03
CA SER A 85 -13.09 12.82 8.15
C SER A 85 -11.76 13.55 7.90
N GLY A 86 -11.70 14.42 6.91
CA GLY A 86 -10.48 15.15 6.56
C GLY A 86 -9.39 14.26 6.00
N ARG A 87 -9.73 13.10 5.46
CA ARG A 87 -8.78 12.12 4.96
C ARG A 87 -8.77 12.05 3.44
N VAL A 88 -7.63 11.66 2.89
CA VAL A 88 -7.51 11.39 1.46
C VAL A 88 -7.94 9.94 1.21
N ASN A 89 -8.98 9.78 0.41
CA ASN A 89 -9.53 8.46 0.10
C ASN A 89 -9.20 8.12 -1.35
N PRO A 90 -8.43 7.07 -1.59
CA PRO A 90 -8.16 6.64 -2.95
C PRO A 90 -9.39 6.06 -3.62
N TYR A 91 -10.37 5.67 -2.81
CA TYR A 91 -11.48 4.93 -3.35
C TYR A 91 -12.74 5.11 -2.51
N MET A 92 -13.82 5.30 -3.21
CA MET A 92 -15.16 5.19 -2.66
C MET A 92 -15.98 4.34 -3.62
N TRP A 93 -16.60 3.29 -3.09
CA TRP A 93 -17.50 2.47 -3.89
C TRP A 93 -18.86 3.14 -3.94
N GLU A 94 -19.33 3.45 -5.12
CA GLU A 94 -20.67 3.97 -5.32
C GLU A 94 -21.57 2.87 -5.84
N GLU A 95 -22.56 2.50 -5.04
CA GLU A 95 -23.60 1.58 -5.50
C GLU A 95 -24.36 2.26 -6.63
N GLY A 96 -24.70 1.49 -7.65
CA GLY A 96 -25.37 2.05 -8.82
C GLY A 96 -24.44 2.46 -9.93
N VAL A 97 -23.23 2.90 -9.60
CA VAL A 97 -22.20 3.18 -10.61
C VAL A 97 -21.24 2.00 -10.76
N GLY A 98 -21.00 1.30 -9.66
CA GLY A 98 -20.13 0.12 -9.68
C GLY A 98 -18.68 0.44 -10.01
N LYS A 99 -18.21 1.63 -9.66
CA LYS A 99 -16.86 2.08 -9.99
C LYS A 99 -16.04 2.40 -8.75
N ALA A 100 -14.77 2.12 -8.86
CA ALA A 100 -13.76 2.54 -7.90
C ALA A 100 -12.97 3.70 -8.51
N TYR A 101 -12.69 4.72 -7.70
CA TYR A 101 -11.95 5.88 -8.18
C TYR A 101 -11.32 6.61 -6.98
N TRP A 102 -10.38 7.48 -7.28
CA TRP A 102 -9.85 8.38 -6.26
C TRP A 102 -10.91 9.41 -5.91
N TYR A 103 -11.40 9.35 -4.70
CA TYR A 103 -12.41 10.29 -4.22
C TYR A 103 -11.81 11.69 -4.12
N THR A 104 -10.57 11.78 -3.67
CA THR A 104 -9.78 13.01 -3.72
C THR A 104 -8.80 12.89 -4.87
N PRO A 105 -8.67 13.88 -5.73
CA PRO A 105 -7.68 13.82 -6.80
C PRO A 105 -6.28 13.57 -6.26
N VAL A 106 -5.64 12.56 -6.81
CA VAL A 106 -4.28 12.17 -6.43
C VAL A 106 -3.44 12.18 -7.70
N THR A 107 -2.38 12.99 -7.69
CA THR A 107 -1.51 13.14 -8.85
C THR A 107 -0.54 11.97 -8.98
N ALA A 108 0.12 11.88 -10.13
CA ALA A 108 1.17 10.88 -10.32
C ALA A 108 2.31 11.08 -9.30
N SER A 109 2.63 12.34 -8.97
CA SER A 109 3.65 12.64 -7.95
C SER A 109 3.22 12.17 -6.57
N ASP A 110 1.95 12.33 -6.22
CA ASP A 110 1.42 11.85 -4.95
C ASP A 110 1.50 10.34 -4.85
N LYS A 111 1.16 9.64 -5.93
CA LYS A 111 1.24 8.18 -5.99
C LYS A 111 2.69 7.70 -5.87
N ALA A 112 3.61 8.39 -6.51
CA ALA A 112 5.04 8.08 -6.39
C ALA A 112 5.52 8.27 -4.96
N LEU A 113 5.07 9.31 -4.28
CA LEU A 113 5.43 9.57 -2.88
C LEU A 113 4.90 8.48 -1.96
N ILE A 114 3.66 8.04 -2.19
CA ILE A 114 3.09 6.91 -1.43
C ILE A 114 3.94 5.66 -1.65
N ALA A 115 4.26 5.35 -2.90
CA ALA A 115 5.06 4.17 -3.23
C ALA A 115 6.44 4.26 -2.59
N ASP A 116 7.12 5.38 -2.70
CA ASP A 116 8.46 5.57 -2.15
C ASP A 116 8.45 5.42 -0.62
N THR A 117 7.47 6.00 0.04
CA THR A 117 7.34 5.91 1.50
C THR A 117 7.14 4.47 1.97
N VAL A 118 6.27 3.73 1.28
CA VAL A 118 6.01 2.33 1.60
C VAL A 118 7.25 1.48 1.31
N LEU A 119 7.88 1.69 0.16
CA LEU A 119 9.07 0.91 -0.23
C LEU A 119 10.26 1.21 0.69
N ASP A 120 10.41 2.44 1.16
CA ASP A 120 11.45 2.77 2.15
C ASP A 120 11.23 1.99 3.45
N TYR A 121 10.01 1.92 3.92
CA TYR A 121 9.67 1.17 5.12
C TYR A 121 9.95 -0.34 4.92
N VAL A 122 9.46 -0.89 3.84
CA VAL A 122 9.62 -2.30 3.51
C VAL A 122 11.11 -2.65 3.28
N GLY A 123 11.82 -1.76 2.61
CA GLY A 123 13.23 -1.94 2.30
C GLY A 123 14.13 -1.99 3.54
N MET A 124 13.69 -1.40 4.64
CA MET A 124 14.44 -1.46 5.91
C MET A 124 14.64 -2.90 6.37
N TYR A 125 13.65 -3.75 6.17
CA TYR A 125 13.75 -5.17 6.54
C TYR A 125 14.77 -5.90 5.67
N GLN A 126 14.78 -5.62 4.40
CA GLN A 126 15.73 -6.21 3.46
C GLN A 126 17.14 -5.67 3.73
N SER A 127 17.28 -4.37 3.89
CA SER A 127 18.56 -3.72 4.16
C SER A 127 19.15 -4.14 5.50
N GLU A 128 18.33 -4.35 6.50
CA GLU A 128 18.75 -4.80 7.81
C GLU A 128 19.44 -6.15 7.72
N GLY A 129 18.86 -7.09 6.97
CA GLY A 129 19.49 -8.38 6.74
C GLY A 129 20.86 -8.25 6.07
N MET A 130 20.98 -7.35 5.11
CA MET A 130 22.25 -7.09 4.44
C MET A 130 23.26 -6.43 5.37
N ALA A 131 22.83 -5.48 6.17
CA ALA A 131 23.71 -4.80 7.12
C ALA A 131 24.28 -5.77 8.15
N MET A 132 23.48 -6.71 8.58
CA MET A 132 23.92 -7.72 9.55
C MET A 132 24.94 -8.71 8.96
N SER A 133 24.97 -8.85 7.67
CA SER A 133 25.92 -9.76 7.03
C SER A 133 27.30 -9.14 6.83
N LEU A 134 27.44 -7.88 7.15
CA LEU A 134 28.73 -7.22 7.10
C LEU A 134 29.53 -7.45 8.39
#